data_3d0f5528c41ba3af6e4820fedd1c0714
#
_entry.id   3d0f5528c41ba3af6e4820fedd1c0714
#
_cell.length_a   1.000
_cell.length_b   1.000
_cell.length_c   1.000
_cell.angle_alpha   90.00
_cell.angle_beta   90.00
_cell.angle_gamma   90.00
#
_symmetry.space_group_name_H-M   'P 1'
#
loop_
_entity.id
_entity.type
_entity.pdbx_description
1 polymer ?
#
loop_
_entity_poly.entity_id
_entity_poly.type
_entity_poly.pdbx_seq_one_letter_code
_entity_poly.pdbx_strand_id
1 'polypeptide(L)'
;MAQAANYFAWQGRLVAPGLGQRVIEVGCGIGNFTGMLLGRETVLAVDVDAACIERLQQRYPNRPNLHAFVCEPDTAAFADLERWCPDSCVCLNVLEHIEDDGRALEAMASVLVPGGAIVLLVPAFQALYGPIDQNLAHHRRYSRNTLAGLAQQAGIRIEKLHYVNAIGFFGWWVNSRVFRREAQSERQIRIFDRCVVPWMSRLEAIAPPPFGQSLFAVLRKP
;
A
#
# COMPACT_ATOMS: atom_id res chain seq x y z
N MET A 1 -6.48 -2.49 13.16
CA MET A 1 -5.58 -1.43 12.64
C MET A 1 -6.09 0.00 12.85
N ALA A 2 -7.34 0.27 13.14
CA ALA A 2 -7.87 1.63 13.37
C ALA A 2 -7.15 2.49 14.46
N GLN A 3 -6.25 1.90 15.24
CA GLN A 3 -5.56 2.56 16.36
C GLN A 3 -4.07 2.89 16.09
N ALA A 4 -3.60 2.78 14.83
CA ALA A 4 -2.21 3.00 14.46
C ALA A 4 -2.01 4.37 13.74
N ALA A 5 -2.36 5.46 14.42
CA ALA A 5 -2.36 6.80 13.83
C ALA A 5 -0.97 7.28 13.38
N ASN A 6 0.08 6.99 14.16
CA ASN A 6 1.46 7.35 13.80
C ASN A 6 1.95 6.55 12.58
N TYR A 7 1.54 5.28 12.46
CA TYR A 7 1.88 4.44 11.34
C TYR A 7 1.25 4.95 10.03
N PHE A 8 -0.04 5.30 10.05
CA PHE A 8 -0.69 5.91 8.89
C PHE A 8 -0.08 7.27 8.54
N ALA A 9 0.20 8.12 9.54
CA ALA A 9 0.87 9.39 9.30
C ALA A 9 2.27 9.20 8.70
N TRP A 10 3.02 8.17 9.14
CA TRP A 10 4.30 7.81 8.54
C TRP A 10 4.13 7.33 7.09
N GLN A 11 3.17 6.45 6.81
CA GLN A 11 2.86 6.02 5.44
C GLN A 11 2.49 7.23 4.57
N GLY A 12 1.65 8.15 5.07
CA GLY A 12 1.28 9.36 4.37
C GLY A 12 2.49 10.21 3.97
N ARG A 13 3.44 10.42 4.90
CA ARG A 13 4.71 11.14 4.59
C ARG A 13 5.58 10.40 3.59
N LEU A 14 5.62 9.06 3.66
CA LEU A 14 6.41 8.22 2.77
C LEU A 14 5.90 8.29 1.33
N VAL A 15 4.59 8.22 1.13
CA VAL A 15 3.99 8.16 -0.20
C VAL A 15 3.76 9.53 -0.84
N ALA A 16 3.53 10.58 -0.02
CA ALA A 16 3.15 11.91 -0.51
C ALA A 16 4.04 12.49 -1.63
N PRO A 17 5.38 12.30 -1.61
CA PRO A 17 6.25 12.80 -2.69
C PRO A 17 6.06 12.09 -4.03
N GLY A 18 5.49 10.87 -4.03
CA GLY A 18 5.22 10.09 -5.24
C GLY A 18 3.82 10.31 -5.82
N LEU A 19 2.95 11.04 -5.11
CA LEU A 19 1.55 11.22 -5.50
C LEU A 19 1.31 12.59 -6.14
N GLY A 20 0.55 12.59 -7.24
CA GLY A 20 0.03 13.78 -7.89
C GLY A 20 -1.28 14.28 -7.29
N GLN A 21 -2.16 14.87 -8.10
CA GLN A 21 -3.41 15.48 -7.65
C GLN A 21 -4.65 14.60 -7.88
N ARG A 22 -4.62 13.72 -8.88
CA ARG A 22 -5.70 12.78 -9.21
C ARG A 22 -5.24 11.36 -8.90
N VAL A 23 -5.61 10.89 -7.70
CA VAL A 23 -5.05 9.68 -7.10
C VAL A 23 -6.06 8.54 -7.11
N ILE A 24 -5.65 7.37 -7.58
CA ILE A 24 -6.34 6.10 -7.34
C ILE A 24 -5.77 5.49 -6.06
N GLU A 25 -6.62 5.12 -5.10
CA GLU A 25 -6.27 4.31 -3.94
C GLU A 25 -6.79 2.89 -4.14
N VAL A 26 -5.90 1.93 -4.35
CA VAL A 26 -6.24 0.51 -4.52
C VAL A 26 -6.23 -0.17 -3.16
N GLY A 27 -7.36 -0.82 -2.82
CA GLY A 27 -7.56 -1.47 -1.52
C GLY A 27 -7.80 -0.46 -0.41
N CYS A 28 -8.75 0.48 -0.61
CA CYS A 28 -9.02 1.55 0.35
C CYS A 28 -9.59 1.06 1.69
N GLY A 29 -10.14 -0.17 1.74
CA GLY A 29 -10.80 -0.71 2.91
C GLY A 29 -11.88 0.24 3.43
N ILE A 30 -11.92 0.40 4.74
CA ILE A 30 -12.86 1.33 5.41
C ILE A 30 -12.35 2.78 5.45
N GLY A 31 -11.40 3.15 4.59
CA GLY A 31 -10.89 4.51 4.45
C GLY A 31 -9.87 4.93 5.53
N ASN A 32 -9.08 4.00 6.06
CA ASN A 32 -8.08 4.34 7.08
C ASN A 32 -6.96 5.23 6.52
N PHE A 33 -6.55 5.00 5.29
CA PHE A 33 -5.52 5.78 4.62
C PHE A 33 -6.13 6.89 3.73
N THR A 34 -7.32 6.70 3.18
CA THR A 34 -8.04 7.66 2.31
C THR A 34 -8.05 9.08 2.89
N GLY A 35 -8.17 9.20 4.23
CA GLY A 35 -8.13 10.50 4.92
C GLY A 35 -6.87 11.33 4.63
N MET A 36 -5.74 10.71 4.34
CA MET A 36 -4.48 11.37 3.96
C MET A 36 -4.50 11.92 2.53
N LEU A 37 -5.41 11.43 1.70
CA LEU A 37 -5.54 11.78 0.29
C LEU A 37 -6.58 12.89 0.04
N LEU A 38 -7.47 13.19 1.00
CA LEU A 38 -8.60 14.12 0.83
C LEU A 38 -8.21 15.56 0.51
N GLY A 39 -6.94 15.92 0.67
CA GLY A 39 -6.41 17.21 0.23
C GLY A 39 -6.04 17.28 -1.26
N ARG A 40 -6.20 16.17 -2.01
CA ARG A 40 -5.94 16.11 -3.46
C ARG A 40 -7.15 16.58 -4.24
N GLU A 41 -6.94 16.89 -5.52
CA GLU A 41 -8.00 17.35 -6.42
C GLU A 41 -9.08 16.26 -6.60
N THR A 42 -8.65 15.02 -6.82
CA THR A 42 -9.55 13.87 -7.00
C THR A 42 -8.95 12.63 -6.34
N VAL A 43 -9.79 11.89 -5.61
CA VAL A 43 -9.46 10.60 -4.99
C VAL A 43 -10.44 9.55 -5.50
N LEU A 44 -9.93 8.55 -6.18
CA LEU A 44 -10.68 7.40 -6.68
C LEU A 44 -10.35 6.21 -5.77
N ALA A 45 -11.18 5.97 -4.78
CA ALA A 45 -10.99 4.88 -3.81
C ALA A 45 -11.61 3.60 -4.34
N VAL A 46 -10.84 2.52 -4.47
CA VAL A 46 -11.35 1.23 -4.94
C VAL A 46 -11.08 0.12 -3.93
N ASP A 47 -12.04 -0.77 -3.80
CA ASP A 47 -11.94 -1.99 -3.01
C ASP A 47 -12.82 -3.08 -3.62
N VAL A 48 -12.49 -4.34 -3.40
CA VAL A 48 -13.29 -5.49 -3.86
C VAL A 48 -14.51 -5.72 -2.96
N ASP A 49 -14.44 -5.28 -1.71
CA ASP A 49 -15.50 -5.47 -0.71
C ASP A 49 -16.46 -4.27 -0.67
N ALA A 50 -17.70 -4.50 -1.14
CA ALA A 50 -18.75 -3.50 -1.11
C ALA A 50 -19.03 -2.95 0.31
N ALA A 51 -18.91 -3.80 1.35
CA ALA A 51 -19.10 -3.36 2.73
C ALA A 51 -17.99 -2.39 3.19
N CYS A 52 -16.77 -2.53 2.66
CA CYS A 52 -15.69 -1.57 2.88
C CYS A 52 -16.02 -0.22 2.24
N ILE A 53 -16.51 -0.23 1.00
CA ILE A 53 -16.91 0.99 0.27
C ILE A 53 -18.05 1.72 0.99
N GLU A 54 -19.08 1.00 1.44
CA GLU A 54 -20.17 1.60 2.22
C GLU A 54 -19.67 2.30 3.49
N ARG A 55 -18.76 1.64 4.24
CA ARG A 55 -18.17 2.22 5.45
C ARG A 55 -17.28 3.43 5.15
N LEU A 56 -16.53 3.40 4.05
CA LEU A 56 -15.74 4.53 3.59
C LEU A 56 -16.64 5.73 3.29
N GLN A 57 -17.76 5.54 2.57
CA GLN A 57 -18.72 6.59 2.25
C GLN A 57 -19.38 7.16 3.52
N GLN A 58 -19.73 6.30 4.48
CA GLN A 58 -20.26 6.72 5.78
C GLN A 58 -19.24 7.53 6.60
N ARG A 59 -17.95 7.17 6.50
CA ARG A 59 -16.86 7.85 7.22
C ARG A 59 -16.54 9.22 6.65
N TYR A 60 -16.69 9.39 5.34
CA TYR A 60 -16.36 10.64 4.63
C TYR A 60 -17.56 11.16 3.82
N PRO A 61 -18.67 11.51 4.49
CA PRO A 61 -19.84 12.05 3.80
C PRO A 61 -19.53 13.41 3.20
N ASN A 62 -20.18 13.71 2.08
CA ASN A 62 -20.12 15.04 1.44
C ASN A 62 -18.70 15.48 1.05
N ARG A 63 -17.89 14.58 0.53
CA ARG A 63 -16.57 14.87 -0.05
C ARG A 63 -16.68 14.88 -1.58
N PRO A 64 -16.80 16.03 -2.24
CA PRO A 64 -17.04 16.11 -3.68
C PRO A 64 -15.87 15.56 -4.52
N ASN A 65 -14.67 15.54 -3.94
CA ASN A 65 -13.47 15.02 -4.58
C ASN A 65 -13.19 13.55 -4.30
N LEU A 66 -14.03 12.85 -3.52
CA LEU A 66 -13.89 11.43 -3.22
C LEU A 66 -14.94 10.63 -3.98
N HIS A 67 -14.49 9.74 -4.85
CA HIS A 67 -15.31 8.79 -5.60
C HIS A 67 -14.91 7.39 -5.21
N ALA A 68 -15.88 6.54 -4.86
CA ALA A 68 -15.63 5.19 -4.35
C ALA A 68 -16.27 4.15 -5.27
N PHE A 69 -15.53 3.10 -5.60
CA PHE A 69 -15.92 2.06 -6.56
C PHE A 69 -15.65 0.67 -6.01
N VAL A 70 -16.58 -0.24 -6.23
CA VAL A 70 -16.38 -1.67 -5.98
C VAL A 70 -15.77 -2.28 -7.24
N CYS A 71 -14.46 -2.44 -7.26
CA CYS A 71 -13.75 -3.11 -8.33
C CYS A 71 -12.35 -3.52 -7.88
N GLU A 72 -11.73 -4.39 -8.65
CA GLU A 72 -10.33 -4.78 -8.51
C GLU A 72 -9.55 -4.42 -9.79
N PRO A 73 -8.21 -4.27 -9.72
CA PRO A 73 -7.37 -4.17 -10.89
C PRO A 73 -7.64 -5.32 -11.88
N ASP A 74 -7.42 -5.09 -13.17
CA ASP A 74 -7.67 -6.05 -14.26
C ASP A 74 -9.17 -6.32 -14.56
N THR A 75 -10.06 -5.43 -14.14
CA THR A 75 -11.49 -5.47 -14.53
C THR A 75 -11.83 -4.29 -15.44
N ALA A 76 -12.92 -4.45 -16.23
CA ALA A 76 -13.42 -3.35 -17.06
C ALA A 76 -13.80 -2.12 -16.22
N ALA A 77 -14.37 -2.33 -15.02
CA ALA A 77 -14.72 -1.26 -14.10
C ALA A 77 -13.49 -0.47 -13.62
N PHE A 78 -12.34 -1.14 -13.44
CA PHE A 78 -11.09 -0.47 -13.10
C PHE A 78 -10.53 0.30 -14.30
N ALA A 79 -10.60 -0.28 -15.52
CA ALA A 79 -10.16 0.39 -16.74
C ALA A 79 -10.94 1.69 -17.01
N ASP A 80 -12.23 1.74 -16.68
CA ASP A 80 -13.06 2.95 -16.81
C ASP A 80 -12.57 4.14 -15.97
N LEU A 81 -11.68 3.91 -14.99
CA LEU A 81 -11.08 4.99 -14.21
C LEU A 81 -10.14 5.89 -15.03
N GLU A 82 -9.66 5.43 -16.19
CA GLU A 82 -8.86 6.23 -17.12
C GLU A 82 -9.53 7.56 -17.48
N ARG A 83 -10.86 7.60 -17.57
CA ARG A 83 -11.64 8.83 -17.85
C ARG A 83 -11.42 9.97 -16.87
N TRP A 84 -10.94 9.67 -15.65
CA TRP A 84 -10.58 10.64 -14.62
C TRP A 84 -9.16 11.19 -14.81
N CYS A 85 -8.41 10.69 -15.79
CA CYS A 85 -7.03 11.05 -16.06
C CYS A 85 -6.14 10.99 -14.81
N PRO A 86 -6.13 9.88 -14.05
CA PRO A 86 -5.37 9.79 -12.82
C PRO A 86 -3.86 9.94 -13.12
N ASP A 87 -3.16 10.70 -12.28
CA ASP A 87 -1.72 10.95 -12.38
C ASP A 87 -0.91 10.09 -11.40
N SER A 88 -1.61 9.45 -10.46
CA SER A 88 -0.96 8.55 -9.52
C SER A 88 -1.90 7.45 -9.02
N CYS A 89 -1.31 6.32 -8.65
CA CYS A 89 -1.97 5.20 -8.00
C CYS A 89 -1.20 4.85 -6.73
N VAL A 90 -1.89 4.64 -5.61
CA VAL A 90 -1.31 4.17 -4.35
C VAL A 90 -1.92 2.82 -3.98
N CYS A 91 -1.05 1.84 -3.68
CA CYS A 91 -1.43 0.48 -3.32
C CYS A 91 -0.58 0.03 -2.12
N LEU A 92 -1.18 0.03 -0.93
CA LEU A 92 -0.48 -0.20 0.33
C LEU A 92 -0.96 -1.48 1.00
N ASN A 93 -0.10 -2.50 1.01
CA ASN A 93 -0.39 -3.83 1.56
C ASN A 93 -1.66 -4.46 0.93
N VAL A 94 -1.72 -4.46 -0.40
CA VAL A 94 -2.82 -5.03 -1.18
C VAL A 94 -2.29 -5.95 -2.27
N LEU A 95 -1.17 -5.62 -2.94
CA LEU A 95 -0.65 -6.38 -4.07
C LEU A 95 -0.34 -7.84 -3.70
N GLU A 96 0.06 -8.11 -2.46
CA GLU A 96 0.29 -9.45 -1.90
C GLU A 96 -0.96 -10.32 -1.82
N HIS A 97 -2.15 -9.73 -1.86
CA HIS A 97 -3.44 -10.43 -1.84
C HIS A 97 -3.94 -10.77 -3.25
N ILE A 98 -3.33 -10.21 -4.29
CA ILE A 98 -3.73 -10.44 -5.67
C ILE A 98 -2.93 -11.61 -6.24
N GLU A 99 -3.61 -12.62 -6.77
CA GLU A 99 -2.97 -13.83 -7.28
C GLU A 99 -2.09 -13.51 -8.50
N ASP A 100 -2.62 -12.75 -9.47
CA ASP A 100 -1.87 -12.25 -10.64
C ASP A 100 -1.46 -10.78 -10.40
N ASP A 101 -0.42 -10.61 -9.59
CA ASP A 101 0.12 -9.29 -9.24
C ASP A 101 0.76 -8.57 -10.43
N GLY A 102 1.23 -9.31 -11.42
CA GLY A 102 1.76 -8.75 -12.67
C GLY A 102 0.67 -8.04 -13.47
N ARG A 103 -0.44 -8.74 -13.75
CA ARG A 103 -1.60 -8.15 -14.44
C ARG A 103 -2.21 -6.99 -13.65
N ALA A 104 -2.29 -7.10 -12.33
CA ALA A 104 -2.78 -6.00 -11.50
C ALA A 104 -1.89 -4.75 -11.65
N LEU A 105 -0.56 -4.92 -11.69
CA LEU A 105 0.37 -3.82 -11.87
C LEU A 105 0.27 -3.19 -13.27
N GLU A 106 0.11 -4.02 -14.31
CA GLU A 106 -0.14 -3.57 -15.68
C GLU A 106 -1.45 -2.78 -15.78
N ALA A 107 -2.53 -3.27 -15.14
CA ALA A 107 -3.82 -2.59 -15.10
C ALA A 107 -3.72 -1.24 -14.38
N MET A 108 -3.03 -1.17 -13.23
CA MET A 108 -2.78 0.10 -12.54
C MET A 108 -2.01 1.10 -13.43
N ALA A 109 -1.03 0.61 -14.20
CA ALA A 109 -0.27 1.47 -15.11
C ALA A 109 -1.11 1.94 -16.30
N SER A 110 -1.97 1.08 -16.85
CA SER A 110 -2.75 1.38 -18.06
C SER A 110 -3.63 2.61 -17.89
N VAL A 111 -4.29 2.76 -16.75
CA VAL A 111 -5.24 3.84 -16.45
C VAL A 111 -4.58 5.18 -16.12
N LEU A 112 -3.27 5.20 -15.84
CA LEU A 112 -2.56 6.44 -15.54
C LEU A 112 -2.22 7.23 -16.79
N VAL A 113 -2.15 8.54 -16.65
CA VAL A 113 -1.58 9.42 -17.70
C VAL A 113 -0.10 9.09 -17.94
N PRO A 114 0.48 9.40 -19.13
CA PRO A 114 1.92 9.28 -19.35
C PRO A 114 2.72 10.04 -18.27
N GLY A 115 3.78 9.44 -17.77
CA GLY A 115 4.54 9.98 -16.64
C GLY A 115 3.89 9.81 -15.28
N GLY A 116 2.70 9.19 -15.19
CA GLY A 116 2.01 8.91 -13.94
C GLY A 116 2.79 7.94 -13.03
N ALA A 117 2.53 7.99 -11.72
CA ALA A 117 3.24 7.21 -10.72
C ALA A 117 2.40 6.12 -10.10
N ILE A 118 3.00 4.95 -9.83
CA ILE A 118 2.45 3.95 -8.93
C ILE A 118 3.31 3.91 -7.68
N VAL A 119 2.69 4.10 -6.52
CA VAL A 119 3.35 4.06 -5.21
C VAL A 119 2.92 2.81 -4.48
N LEU A 120 3.88 1.93 -4.20
CA LEU A 120 3.65 0.64 -3.58
C LEU A 120 4.28 0.56 -2.20
N LEU A 121 3.58 -0.08 -1.28
CA LEU A 121 4.13 -0.61 -0.04
C LEU A 121 3.68 -2.06 0.09
N VAL A 122 4.63 -2.99 0.05
CA VAL A 122 4.37 -4.43 0.08
C VAL A 122 5.21 -5.12 1.14
N PRO A 123 4.77 -6.25 1.73
CA PRO A 123 5.55 -7.00 2.70
C PRO A 123 6.82 -7.57 2.07
N ALA A 124 7.95 -7.40 2.77
CA ALA A 124 9.25 -7.83 2.30
C ALA A 124 9.67 -9.19 2.86
N PHE A 125 10.61 -9.83 2.16
CA PHE A 125 11.29 -11.08 2.51
C PHE A 125 10.38 -12.30 2.63
N GLN A 126 10.39 -13.16 1.61
CA GLN A 126 9.68 -14.43 1.62
C GLN A 126 10.07 -15.31 2.82
N ALA A 127 11.28 -15.16 3.36
CA ALA A 127 11.71 -15.85 4.58
C ALA A 127 10.93 -15.45 5.83
N LEU A 128 10.23 -14.32 5.84
CA LEU A 128 9.32 -13.88 6.92
C LEU A 128 7.90 -14.41 6.75
N TYR A 129 7.56 -15.03 5.62
CA TYR A 129 6.22 -15.58 5.38
C TYR A 129 5.89 -16.64 6.45
N GLY A 130 4.73 -16.54 7.06
CA GLY A 130 4.34 -17.42 8.15
C GLY A 130 2.84 -17.42 8.43
N PRO A 131 2.40 -17.96 9.58
CA PRO A 131 0.98 -18.12 9.92
C PRO A 131 0.18 -16.81 9.86
N ILE A 132 0.80 -15.67 10.21
CA ILE A 132 0.14 -14.37 10.13
C ILE A 132 -0.19 -14.03 8.66
N ASP A 133 0.75 -14.28 7.73
CA ASP A 133 0.52 -14.01 6.30
C ASP A 133 -0.58 -14.92 5.74
N GLN A 134 -0.58 -16.20 6.13
CA GLN A 134 -1.60 -17.16 5.74
C GLN A 134 -2.99 -16.74 6.22
N ASN A 135 -3.08 -16.29 7.48
CA ASN A 135 -4.35 -15.82 8.05
C ASN A 135 -4.85 -14.51 7.42
N LEU A 136 -3.93 -13.70 6.91
CA LEU A 136 -4.23 -12.49 6.13
C LEU A 136 -4.50 -12.80 4.65
N ALA A 137 -4.46 -14.07 4.22
CA ALA A 137 -4.60 -14.48 2.82
C ALA A 137 -3.56 -13.85 1.89
N HIS A 138 -2.33 -13.66 2.38
CA HIS A 138 -1.24 -13.23 1.51
C HIS A 138 -0.80 -14.41 0.63
N HIS A 139 -0.66 -14.20 -0.66
CA HIS A 139 -0.07 -15.18 -1.57
C HIS A 139 1.46 -15.20 -1.44
N ARG A 140 2.08 -14.03 -1.19
CA ARG A 140 3.55 -13.87 -1.21
C ARG A 140 4.06 -12.68 -0.42
N ARG A 141 5.37 -12.63 -0.27
CA ARG A 141 6.15 -11.47 0.14
C ARG A 141 7.18 -11.17 -0.93
N TYR A 142 7.65 -9.94 -1.00
CA TYR A 142 8.47 -9.45 -2.09
C TYR A 142 9.95 -9.30 -1.69
N SER A 143 10.82 -9.40 -2.69
CA SER A 143 12.20 -8.95 -2.66
C SER A 143 12.37 -7.80 -3.65
N ARG A 144 13.49 -7.08 -3.57
CA ARG A 144 13.82 -6.06 -4.59
C ARG A 144 13.80 -6.65 -5.99
N ASN A 145 14.35 -7.86 -6.16
CA ASN A 145 14.45 -8.51 -7.48
C ASN A 145 13.07 -8.93 -8.01
N THR A 146 12.21 -9.50 -7.16
CA THR A 146 10.86 -9.92 -7.60
C THR A 146 10.01 -8.71 -7.98
N LEU A 147 10.02 -7.64 -7.18
CA LEU A 147 9.26 -6.43 -7.49
C LEU A 147 9.83 -5.68 -8.72
N ALA A 148 11.17 -5.70 -8.88
CA ALA A 148 11.80 -5.14 -10.09
C ALA A 148 11.45 -5.93 -11.34
N GLY A 149 11.38 -7.26 -11.25
CA GLY A 149 10.94 -8.12 -12.36
C GLY A 149 9.50 -7.82 -12.79
N LEU A 150 8.59 -7.68 -11.84
CA LEU A 150 7.19 -7.28 -12.12
C LEU A 150 7.10 -5.91 -12.79
N ALA A 151 7.83 -4.92 -12.29
CA ALA A 151 7.85 -3.59 -12.90
C ALA A 151 8.38 -3.61 -14.32
N GLN A 152 9.43 -4.42 -14.58
CA GLN A 152 10.00 -4.60 -15.92
C GLN A 152 9.01 -5.27 -16.88
N GLN A 153 8.31 -6.32 -16.43
CA GLN A 153 7.29 -7.02 -17.23
C GLN A 153 6.14 -6.09 -17.59
N ALA A 154 5.69 -5.25 -16.64
CA ALA A 154 4.66 -4.25 -16.86
C ALA A 154 5.15 -3.03 -17.68
N GLY A 155 6.40 -3.00 -18.13
CA GLY A 155 6.94 -1.87 -18.90
C GLY A 155 7.09 -0.57 -18.10
N ILE A 156 7.20 -0.64 -16.78
CA ILE A 156 7.20 0.51 -15.87
C ILE A 156 8.61 0.73 -15.33
N ARG A 157 9.05 1.99 -15.29
CA ARG A 157 10.37 2.35 -14.77
C ARG A 157 10.36 2.49 -13.26
N ILE A 158 11.35 1.89 -12.59
CA ILE A 158 11.55 2.09 -11.15
C ILE A 158 12.24 3.43 -10.92
N GLU A 159 11.60 4.31 -10.15
CA GLU A 159 12.18 5.57 -9.69
C GLU A 159 12.79 5.43 -8.29
N LYS A 160 12.09 4.71 -7.38
CA LYS A 160 12.58 4.42 -6.03
C LYS A 160 12.23 2.97 -5.67
N LEU A 161 13.17 2.29 -4.98
CA LEU A 161 12.95 0.95 -4.45
C LEU A 161 13.86 0.73 -3.25
N HIS A 162 13.30 0.71 -2.04
CA HIS A 162 14.05 0.51 -0.82
C HIS A 162 13.21 -0.14 0.28
N TYR A 163 13.88 -0.75 1.25
CA TYR A 163 13.24 -1.30 2.42
C TYR A 163 12.84 -0.20 3.40
N VAL A 164 11.79 -0.47 4.16
CA VAL A 164 11.28 0.38 5.24
C VAL A 164 10.81 -0.48 6.40
N ASN A 165 10.64 0.13 7.58
CA ASN A 165 10.20 -0.54 8.80
C ASN A 165 11.19 -1.61 9.28
N ALA A 166 12.47 -1.21 9.48
CA ALA A 166 13.53 -2.11 9.94
C ALA A 166 13.23 -2.71 11.32
N ILE A 167 12.69 -1.94 12.25
CA ILE A 167 12.36 -2.43 13.59
C ILE A 167 11.18 -3.42 13.53
N GLY A 168 10.20 -3.14 12.68
CA GLY A 168 9.07 -4.06 12.44
C GLY A 168 9.50 -5.43 11.92
N PHE A 169 10.61 -5.50 11.17
CA PHE A 169 11.19 -6.76 10.71
C PHE A 169 11.45 -7.72 11.87
N PHE A 170 12.12 -7.26 12.93
CA PHE A 170 12.42 -8.10 14.11
C PHE A 170 11.14 -8.50 14.85
N GLY A 171 10.22 -7.57 15.04
CA GLY A 171 8.92 -7.86 15.67
C GLY A 171 8.12 -8.91 14.91
N TRP A 172 8.10 -8.81 13.58
CA TRP A 172 7.43 -9.79 12.73
C TRP A 172 8.14 -11.13 12.76
N TRP A 173 9.48 -11.15 12.66
CA TRP A 173 10.28 -12.37 12.72
C TRP A 173 10.02 -13.15 14.03
N VAL A 174 10.03 -12.47 15.16
CA VAL A 174 9.76 -13.10 16.47
C VAL A 174 8.33 -13.64 16.52
N ASN A 175 7.33 -12.86 16.11
CA ASN A 175 5.93 -13.31 16.14
C ASN A 175 5.67 -14.48 15.18
N SER A 176 6.23 -14.43 13.97
CA SER A 176 5.98 -15.42 12.92
C SER A 176 6.80 -16.70 13.12
N ARG A 177 8.09 -16.60 13.50
CA ARG A 177 9.03 -17.72 13.54
C ARG A 177 9.21 -18.33 14.93
N VAL A 178 9.22 -17.50 15.98
CA VAL A 178 9.44 -17.98 17.35
C VAL A 178 8.10 -18.34 17.99
N PHE A 179 7.17 -17.42 18.01
CA PHE A 179 5.87 -17.64 18.66
C PHE A 179 4.82 -18.27 17.75
N ARG A 180 5.05 -18.35 16.45
CA ARG A 180 4.12 -18.90 15.44
C ARG A 180 2.69 -18.38 15.63
N ARG A 181 2.54 -17.11 15.95
CA ARG A 181 1.23 -16.47 16.16
C ARG A 181 0.49 -16.36 14.83
N GLU A 182 -0.83 -16.49 14.90
CA GLU A 182 -1.72 -16.33 13.75
C GLU A 182 -2.19 -14.88 13.58
N ALA A 183 -2.08 -14.06 14.63
CA ALA A 183 -2.46 -12.65 14.61
C ALA A 183 -1.56 -11.80 15.52
N GLN A 184 -1.47 -10.52 15.23
CA GLN A 184 -0.84 -9.54 16.11
C GLN A 184 -1.83 -9.09 17.18
N SER A 185 -1.36 -8.93 18.44
CA SER A 185 -2.21 -8.41 19.50
C SER A 185 -2.38 -6.88 19.35
N GLU A 186 -3.58 -6.39 19.64
CA GLU A 186 -3.85 -4.94 19.63
C GLU A 186 -2.91 -4.14 20.55
N ARG A 187 -2.51 -4.74 21.68
CA ARG A 187 -1.56 -4.13 22.62
C ARG A 187 -0.19 -3.96 21.98
N GLN A 188 0.30 -4.97 21.24
CA GLN A 188 1.59 -4.86 20.51
C GLN A 188 1.52 -3.78 19.44
N ILE A 189 0.44 -3.72 18.68
CA ILE A 189 0.23 -2.69 17.64
C ILE A 189 0.26 -1.31 18.28
N ARG A 190 -0.45 -1.07 19.39
CA ARG A 190 -0.46 0.23 20.08
C ARG A 190 0.89 0.64 20.63
N ILE A 191 1.63 -0.30 21.25
CA ILE A 191 2.98 -0.01 21.78
C ILE A 191 3.93 0.32 20.62
N PHE A 192 3.90 -0.47 19.55
CA PHE A 192 4.71 -0.21 18.36
C PHE A 192 4.39 1.16 17.75
N ASP A 193 3.10 1.46 17.56
CA ASP A 193 2.65 2.73 17.00
C ASP A 193 3.11 3.94 17.82
N ARG A 194 2.97 3.89 19.16
CA ARG A 194 3.27 5.03 20.03
C ARG A 194 4.75 5.20 20.33
N CYS A 195 5.47 4.09 20.53
CA CYS A 195 6.83 4.13 21.05
C CYS A 195 7.90 3.93 19.97
N VAL A 196 7.60 3.16 18.90
CA VAL A 196 8.60 2.81 17.89
C VAL A 196 8.47 3.66 16.64
N VAL A 197 7.28 3.75 16.07
CA VAL A 197 7.03 4.43 14.78
C VAL A 197 7.55 5.87 14.75
N PRO A 198 7.39 6.73 15.80
CA PRO A 198 7.85 8.11 15.75
C PRO A 198 9.36 8.24 15.59
N TRP A 199 10.13 7.35 16.24
CA TRP A 199 11.60 7.35 16.14
C TRP A 199 12.07 6.70 14.84
N MET A 200 11.55 5.53 14.54
CA MET A 200 11.83 4.80 13.30
C MET A 200 11.61 5.68 12.08
N SER A 201 10.46 6.34 11.99
CA SER A 201 10.12 7.19 10.85
C SER A 201 11.06 8.36 10.62
N ARG A 202 11.65 8.93 11.71
CA ARG A 202 12.63 10.01 11.62
C ARG A 202 13.99 9.49 11.14
N LEU A 203 14.42 8.34 11.65
CA LEU A 203 15.69 7.72 11.25
C LEU A 203 15.65 7.29 9.77
N GLU A 204 14.58 6.64 9.36
CA GLU A 204 14.41 6.16 7.98
C GLU A 204 14.19 7.29 6.97
N ALA A 205 13.77 8.47 7.42
CA ALA A 205 13.71 9.67 6.58
C ALA A 205 15.10 10.23 6.24
N ILE A 206 16.12 9.95 7.09
CA ILE A 206 17.52 10.38 6.86
C ILE A 206 18.19 9.40 5.88
N ALA A 207 18.05 8.11 6.12
CA ALA A 207 18.59 7.07 5.25
C ALA A 207 17.72 5.81 5.27
N PRO A 208 17.36 5.28 4.10
CA PRO A 208 16.61 4.02 4.03
C PRO A 208 17.44 2.87 4.59
N PRO A 209 16.85 1.98 5.39
CA PRO A 209 17.56 0.87 6.00
C PRO A 209 17.93 -0.21 4.95
N PRO A 210 18.98 -1.01 5.21
CA PRO A 210 19.42 -2.08 4.31
C PRO A 210 18.43 -3.26 4.24
N PHE A 211 17.53 -3.38 5.21
CA PHE A 211 16.44 -4.36 5.29
C PHE A 211 15.25 -3.76 6.03
N GLY A 212 14.07 -4.36 5.91
CA GLY A 212 12.88 -3.90 6.62
C GLY A 212 11.70 -4.86 6.44
N GLN A 213 10.65 -4.68 7.22
CA GLN A 213 9.44 -5.50 7.13
C GLN A 213 8.73 -5.33 5.78
N SER A 214 8.88 -4.17 5.16
CA SER A 214 8.21 -3.83 3.91
C SER A 214 9.16 -3.28 2.86
N LEU A 215 8.79 -3.40 1.60
CA LEU A 215 9.38 -2.75 0.45
C LEU A 215 8.50 -1.57 0.04
N PHE A 216 9.12 -0.41 -0.11
CA PHE A 216 8.53 0.78 -0.68
C PHE A 216 9.05 0.98 -2.10
N ALA A 217 8.16 1.25 -3.04
CA ALA A 217 8.53 1.56 -4.41
C ALA A 217 7.73 2.74 -4.96
N VAL A 218 8.39 3.54 -5.79
CA VAL A 218 7.77 4.50 -6.70
C VAL A 218 8.13 4.05 -8.11
N LEU A 219 7.11 3.72 -8.87
CA LEU A 219 7.22 3.28 -10.25
C LEU A 219 6.62 4.36 -11.14
N ARG A 220 7.19 4.55 -12.33
CA ARG A 220 6.79 5.62 -13.26
C ARG A 220 6.40 5.04 -14.61
N LYS A 221 5.17 5.33 -15.05
CA LYS A 221 4.73 5.05 -16.42
C LYS A 221 5.58 5.86 -17.39
N PRO A 222 6.08 5.26 -18.48
CA PRO A 222 6.79 5.97 -19.53
C PRO A 222 5.99 7.11 -20.15
#